data_d43667d2520bd5ce9bdf887917943752
#
_entry.id   d43667d2520bd5ce9bdf887917943752
#
_cell.length_a   1.000
_cell.length_b   1.000
_cell.length_c   1.000
_cell.angle_alpha   90.00
_cell.angle_beta   90.00
_cell.angle_gamma   90.00
#
_symmetry.space_group_name_H-M   'P 1'
#
loop_
_entity.id
_entity.type
_entity.pdbx_description
1 polymer ?
#
loop_
_entity_poly.entity_id
_entity_poly.type
_entity_poly.pdbx_seq_one_letter_code
_entity_poly.pdbx_strand_id
1 'polypeptide(L)'
;MNVHRLQEKNIHQFPPWHLQGEGFILNYWITPHFIRESRNFGIAPSPLGRVVQVMLVRYHHSPVGPYDELLIMDHPLISRRRLSTIPKIYVSTQESIVHGQHLWGIPKEYAEFEWQEQGQEVICRITHQGQSMTVHLKKSKSPRSFYLNSHHLPTSMLKIRQTWKSVHYQFSPQFRGYLSKLAQAEWQNTQSIFPDFSRAKYIQSFYVPKFNLVFPEAKLHKK
;
A
#
# COMPACT_ATOMS: atom_id res chain seq x y z
N MET A 1 -13.54 21.04 -23.85
CA MET A 1 -13.66 19.55 -23.95
C MET A 1 -13.31 18.98 -22.59
N ASN A 2 -14.26 18.31 -21.92
CA ASN A 2 -14.19 18.04 -20.47
C ASN A 2 -13.26 16.86 -20.20
N VAL A 3 -12.11 17.08 -19.56
CA VAL A 3 -11.08 16.08 -19.19
C VAL A 3 -11.71 14.90 -18.41
N HIS A 4 -12.81 15.15 -17.67
CA HIS A 4 -13.57 14.14 -16.96
C HIS A 4 -14.20 13.08 -17.88
N ARG A 5 -14.70 13.46 -19.06
CA ARG A 5 -15.30 12.54 -20.03
C ARG A 5 -14.28 11.65 -20.76
N LEU A 6 -13.03 12.10 -20.88
CA LEU A 6 -11.96 11.31 -21.50
C LEU A 6 -11.42 10.23 -20.55
N GLN A 7 -11.48 10.45 -19.22
CA GLN A 7 -11.06 9.45 -18.22
C GLN A 7 -12.08 8.32 -18.05
N GLU A 8 -13.39 8.59 -18.20
CA GLU A 8 -14.43 7.55 -18.13
C GLU A 8 -14.35 6.53 -19.29
N LYS A 9 -13.86 6.93 -20.46
CA LYS A 9 -13.73 6.03 -21.62
C LYS A 9 -12.68 4.93 -21.47
N ASN A 10 -11.76 5.03 -20.47
CA ASN A 10 -10.68 4.07 -20.27
C ASN A 10 -10.94 3.06 -19.12
N ILE A 11 -12.09 3.16 -18.42
CA ILE A 11 -12.47 2.18 -17.41
C ILE A 11 -13.18 1.02 -18.08
N HIS A 12 -12.53 -0.14 -18.07
CA HIS A 12 -13.03 -1.37 -18.71
C HIS A 12 -13.08 -2.57 -17.75
N GLN A 13 -12.52 -2.42 -16.54
CA GLN A 13 -12.53 -3.43 -15.49
C GLN A 13 -13.22 -2.89 -14.24
N PHE A 14 -14.38 -3.44 -13.91
CA PHE A 14 -15.20 -2.99 -12.78
C PHE A 14 -15.02 -3.88 -11.54
N PRO A 15 -15.28 -3.36 -10.32
CA PRO A 15 -15.28 -4.16 -9.11
C PRO A 15 -16.34 -5.29 -9.13
N PRO A 16 -16.13 -6.38 -8.35
CA PRO A 16 -14.99 -6.61 -7.47
C PRO A 16 -13.72 -7.03 -8.22
N TRP A 17 -12.56 -6.52 -7.80
CA TRP A 17 -11.28 -6.97 -8.33
C TRP A 17 -10.71 -8.10 -7.49
N HIS A 18 -10.34 -9.17 -8.17
CA HIS A 18 -9.65 -10.32 -7.59
C HIS A 18 -8.17 -10.25 -7.96
N LEU A 19 -7.33 -10.10 -6.93
CA LEU A 19 -5.89 -9.95 -7.09
C LEU A 19 -5.18 -11.10 -6.38
N GLN A 20 -4.08 -11.56 -6.99
CA GLN A 20 -3.22 -12.59 -6.44
C GLN A 20 -1.77 -12.18 -6.62
N GLY A 21 -0.94 -12.50 -5.64
CA GLY A 21 0.47 -12.15 -5.69
C GLY A 21 1.21 -12.55 -4.44
N GLU A 22 2.37 -11.95 -4.28
CA GLU A 22 3.20 -11.99 -3.10
C GLU A 22 3.51 -10.58 -2.60
N GLY A 23 4.04 -10.45 -1.40
CA GLY A 23 4.41 -9.13 -0.91
C GLY A 23 4.99 -9.11 0.49
N PHE A 24 5.31 -7.92 0.93
CA PHE A 24 5.91 -7.63 2.23
C PHE A 24 5.03 -6.62 2.95
N ILE A 25 4.74 -6.89 4.23
CA ILE A 25 4.01 -6.00 5.14
C ILE A 25 5.00 -5.55 6.19
N LEU A 26 5.43 -4.29 6.10
CA LEU A 26 6.42 -3.69 6.98
C LEU A 26 5.69 -2.79 7.98
N ASN A 27 5.85 -3.07 9.28
CA ASN A 27 5.19 -2.29 10.32
C ASN A 27 6.20 -1.37 11.00
N TYR A 28 5.83 -0.10 11.14
CA TYR A 28 6.66 0.92 11.77
C TYR A 28 5.88 1.73 12.80
N TRP A 29 6.53 1.99 13.94
CA TRP A 29 6.09 3.07 14.81
C TRP A 29 6.71 4.37 14.35
N ILE A 30 5.88 5.34 14.00
CA ILE A 30 6.31 6.68 13.58
C ILE A 30 6.03 7.70 14.69
N THR A 31 7.05 8.52 14.98
CA THR A 31 6.97 9.58 16.00
C THR A 31 6.28 10.83 15.45
N PRO A 32 5.84 11.77 16.32
CA PRO A 32 5.35 13.08 15.89
C PRO A 32 6.37 13.87 15.05
N HIS A 33 7.68 13.68 15.34
CA HIS A 33 8.75 14.30 14.55
C HIS A 33 8.82 13.73 13.14
N PHE A 34 8.85 12.40 12.99
CA PHE A 34 8.79 11.72 11.71
C PHE A 34 7.58 12.17 10.87
N ILE A 35 6.39 12.28 11.51
CA ILE A 35 5.16 12.71 10.84
C ILE A 35 5.28 14.14 10.29
N ARG A 36 5.89 15.06 11.06
CA ARG A 36 6.11 16.45 10.60
C ARG A 36 7.05 16.52 9.41
N GLU A 37 8.14 15.76 9.42
CA GLU A 37 9.09 15.68 8.29
C GLU A 37 8.47 15.04 7.05
N SER A 38 7.57 14.08 7.26
CA SER A 38 6.90 13.33 6.19
C SER A 38 5.55 13.93 5.77
N ARG A 39 5.23 15.15 6.16
CA ARG A 39 3.93 15.81 5.89
C ARG A 39 3.57 15.88 4.40
N ASN A 40 4.58 16.02 3.53
CA ASN A 40 4.40 16.11 2.08
C ASN A 40 3.89 14.81 1.46
N PHE A 41 3.96 13.68 2.19
CA PHE A 41 3.46 12.38 1.76
C PHE A 41 2.03 12.09 2.25
N GLY A 42 1.33 13.08 2.78
CA GLY A 42 -0.08 12.95 3.17
C GLY A 42 -0.34 12.18 4.46
N ILE A 43 0.71 11.83 5.22
CA ILE A 43 0.56 11.18 6.53
C ILE A 43 -0.14 12.15 7.49
N ALA A 44 -1.29 11.71 8.06
CA ALA A 44 -2.08 12.57 8.91
C ALA A 44 -1.36 12.94 10.23
N PRO A 45 -1.51 14.15 10.77
CA PRO A 45 -0.93 14.54 12.05
C PRO A 45 -1.34 13.62 13.21
N SER A 46 -0.39 13.36 14.13
CA SER A 46 -0.65 12.64 15.38
C SER A 46 0.27 13.15 16.48
N PRO A 47 -0.25 13.61 17.62
CA PRO A 47 0.56 14.11 18.71
C PRO A 47 1.33 13.03 19.48
N LEU A 48 0.86 11.78 19.42
CA LEU A 48 1.46 10.65 20.14
C LEU A 48 2.26 9.71 19.24
N GLY A 49 2.33 9.97 17.93
CA GLY A 49 2.81 8.99 16.97
C GLY A 49 1.79 7.87 16.75
N ARG A 50 2.15 6.87 15.93
CA ARG A 50 1.31 5.69 15.68
C ARG A 50 2.05 4.62 14.88
N VAL A 51 1.40 3.46 14.76
CA VAL A 51 1.82 2.42 13.81
C VAL A 51 1.28 2.77 12.42
N VAL A 52 2.14 2.61 11.41
CA VAL A 52 1.77 2.58 10.00
C VAL A 52 2.28 1.28 9.38
N GLN A 53 1.63 0.87 8.30
CA GLN A 53 2.10 -0.25 7.50
C GLN A 53 2.61 0.27 6.16
N VAL A 54 3.74 -0.24 5.72
CA VAL A 54 4.22 -0.07 4.35
C VAL A 54 4.09 -1.42 3.68
N MET A 55 3.44 -1.45 2.54
CA MET A 55 3.27 -2.68 1.78
C MET A 55 4.03 -2.56 0.47
N LEU A 56 4.88 -3.55 0.18
CA LEU A 56 5.55 -3.72 -1.10
C LEU A 56 5.01 -5.01 -1.71
N VAL A 57 4.35 -4.91 -2.85
CA VAL A 57 3.51 -5.97 -3.41
C VAL A 57 3.85 -6.20 -4.87
N ARG A 58 3.85 -7.45 -5.27
CA ARG A 58 3.95 -7.92 -6.65
C ARG A 58 2.67 -8.68 -6.97
N TYR A 59 1.78 -8.09 -7.75
CA TYR A 59 0.59 -8.76 -8.24
C TYR A 59 0.92 -9.56 -9.49
N HIS A 60 0.75 -10.88 -9.41
CA HIS A 60 0.91 -11.78 -10.56
C HIS A 60 -0.36 -11.83 -11.42
N HIS A 61 -1.52 -11.61 -10.77
CA HIS A 61 -2.83 -11.56 -11.42
C HIS A 61 -3.65 -10.40 -10.90
N SER A 62 -4.18 -9.60 -11.80
CA SER A 62 -5.19 -8.58 -11.56
C SER A 62 -6.06 -8.38 -12.81
N PRO A 63 -7.23 -7.73 -12.70
CA PRO A 63 -8.06 -7.40 -13.88
C PRO A 63 -7.37 -6.52 -14.92
N VAL A 64 -6.31 -5.80 -14.54
CA VAL A 64 -5.51 -4.92 -15.42
C VAL A 64 -4.12 -5.48 -15.72
N GLY A 65 -3.93 -6.80 -15.57
CA GLY A 65 -2.65 -7.45 -15.76
C GLY A 65 -1.74 -7.41 -14.51
N PRO A 66 -0.55 -8.01 -14.59
CA PRO A 66 0.43 -7.99 -13.50
C PRO A 66 0.98 -6.57 -13.27
N TYR A 67 1.24 -6.22 -12.02
CA TYR A 67 1.92 -4.96 -11.67
C TYR A 67 2.51 -4.99 -10.26
N ASP A 68 3.45 -4.09 -10.00
CA ASP A 68 4.07 -3.88 -8.71
C ASP A 68 3.47 -2.67 -8.00
N GLU A 69 3.51 -2.68 -6.67
CA GLU A 69 2.91 -1.64 -5.85
C GLU A 69 3.73 -1.41 -4.57
N LEU A 70 3.99 -0.14 -4.23
CA LEU A 70 4.50 0.29 -2.93
C LEU A 70 3.53 1.29 -2.34
N LEU A 71 3.02 1.04 -1.13
CA LEU A 71 2.08 1.94 -0.48
C LEU A 71 2.32 2.11 1.01
N ILE A 72 1.83 3.23 1.54
CA ILE A 72 1.65 3.45 2.97
C ILE A 72 0.18 3.26 3.31
N MET A 73 -0.09 2.38 4.28
CA MET A 73 -1.41 2.25 4.90
C MET A 73 -1.35 2.93 6.27
N ASP A 74 -2.05 4.05 6.39
CA ASP A 74 -2.11 4.82 7.63
C ASP A 74 -3.34 4.44 8.45
N HIS A 75 -3.09 3.79 9.61
CA HIS A 75 -4.13 3.32 10.53
C HIS A 75 -4.17 4.21 11.76
N PRO A 76 -5.18 5.04 11.95
CA PRO A 76 -5.34 5.83 13.17
C PRO A 76 -5.82 4.96 14.34
N LEU A 77 -4.89 4.41 15.11
CA LEU A 77 -5.18 3.49 16.23
C LEU A 77 -5.99 4.12 17.38
N ILE A 78 -6.06 5.44 17.48
CA ILE A 78 -6.56 6.14 18.68
C ILE A 78 -7.91 6.82 18.45
N SER A 79 -8.46 6.80 17.26
CA SER A 79 -9.73 7.48 16.98
C SER A 79 -10.79 6.55 16.40
N ARG A 80 -11.86 6.30 17.14
CA ARG A 80 -13.05 5.59 16.67
C ARG A 80 -13.67 6.18 15.39
N ARG A 81 -13.25 7.37 14.96
CA ARG A 81 -13.82 8.12 13.81
C ARG A 81 -12.91 8.20 12.59
N ARG A 82 -11.63 7.80 12.69
CA ARG A 82 -10.71 7.86 11.55
C ARG A 82 -10.54 6.47 10.97
N LEU A 83 -10.98 6.31 9.74
CA LEU A 83 -10.78 5.11 8.94
C LEU A 83 -9.37 5.11 8.36
N SER A 84 -8.85 3.93 8.02
CA SER A 84 -7.57 3.80 7.34
C SER A 84 -7.55 4.57 6.03
N THR A 85 -6.37 5.09 5.67
CA THR A 85 -6.14 5.81 4.41
C THR A 85 -4.86 5.29 3.74
N ILE A 86 -4.76 5.49 2.44
CA ILE A 86 -3.56 5.25 1.64
C ILE A 86 -3.05 6.62 1.19
N PRO A 87 -2.18 7.29 1.98
CA PRO A 87 -1.74 8.64 1.68
C PRO A 87 -0.73 8.71 0.53
N LYS A 88 0.09 7.67 0.34
CA LYS A 88 1.09 7.58 -0.72
C LYS A 88 1.14 6.19 -1.30
N ILE A 89 1.19 6.10 -2.62
CA ILE A 89 1.23 4.82 -3.34
C ILE A 89 1.86 4.99 -4.72
N TYR A 90 2.78 4.08 -5.06
CA TYR A 90 3.38 3.92 -6.37
C TYR A 90 2.96 2.60 -6.99
N VAL A 91 2.76 2.59 -8.30
CA VAL A 91 2.44 1.39 -9.08
C VAL A 91 3.18 1.39 -10.43
N SER A 92 3.43 0.19 -10.98
CA SER A 92 4.22 0.03 -12.20
C SER A 92 3.42 0.12 -13.51
N THR A 93 2.10 0.31 -13.48
CA THR A 93 1.28 0.36 -14.70
C THR A 93 0.30 1.52 -14.71
N GLN A 94 0.09 2.11 -15.90
CA GLN A 94 -0.83 3.22 -16.09
C GLN A 94 -2.29 2.77 -15.91
N GLU A 95 -2.63 1.54 -16.31
CA GLU A 95 -3.96 0.96 -16.12
C GLU A 95 -4.34 0.89 -14.65
N SER A 96 -3.41 0.46 -13.78
CA SER A 96 -3.63 0.43 -12.33
C SER A 96 -3.86 1.83 -11.76
N ILE A 97 -3.19 2.87 -12.30
CA ILE A 97 -3.38 4.26 -11.88
C ILE A 97 -4.80 4.72 -12.21
N VAL A 98 -5.18 4.63 -13.48
CA VAL A 98 -6.48 5.13 -13.96
C VAL A 98 -7.63 4.47 -13.22
N HIS A 99 -7.63 3.14 -13.14
CA HIS A 99 -8.68 2.40 -12.44
C HIS A 99 -8.67 2.65 -10.93
N GLY A 100 -7.50 2.66 -10.29
CA GLY A 100 -7.37 2.88 -8.83
C GLY A 100 -7.87 4.26 -8.39
N GLN A 101 -7.57 5.29 -9.17
CA GLN A 101 -8.04 6.66 -8.92
C GLN A 101 -9.55 6.78 -9.14
N HIS A 102 -10.08 6.18 -10.22
CA HIS A 102 -11.49 6.31 -10.57
C HIS A 102 -12.41 5.48 -9.68
N LEU A 103 -12.05 4.22 -9.40
CA LEU A 103 -12.92 3.26 -8.72
C LEU A 103 -12.86 3.36 -7.19
N TRP A 104 -11.72 3.78 -6.63
CA TRP A 104 -11.50 3.81 -5.17
C TRP A 104 -10.91 5.11 -4.65
N GLY A 105 -10.65 6.09 -5.51
CA GLY A 105 -10.04 7.36 -5.11
C GLY A 105 -8.63 7.21 -4.55
N ILE A 106 -7.92 6.12 -4.87
CA ILE A 106 -6.57 5.86 -4.39
C ILE A 106 -5.58 6.72 -5.19
N PRO A 107 -4.71 7.54 -4.56
CA PRO A 107 -3.83 8.51 -5.23
C PRO A 107 -2.60 7.83 -5.85
N LYS A 108 -2.82 6.86 -6.75
CA LYS A 108 -1.76 6.11 -7.40
C LYS A 108 -0.93 7.00 -8.33
N GLU A 109 0.39 6.83 -8.26
CA GLU A 109 1.38 7.46 -9.12
C GLU A 109 2.27 6.40 -9.77
N TYR A 110 2.83 6.68 -10.94
CA TYR A 110 3.70 5.76 -11.65
C TYR A 110 5.09 5.71 -11.01
N ALA A 111 5.65 4.50 -10.90
CA ALA A 111 7.06 4.26 -10.65
C ALA A 111 7.52 2.97 -11.35
N GLU A 112 8.80 2.88 -11.62
CA GLU A 112 9.45 1.67 -12.12
C GLU A 112 9.94 0.84 -10.94
N PHE A 113 9.84 -0.49 -11.05
CA PHE A 113 10.26 -1.45 -10.03
C PHE A 113 11.24 -2.46 -10.62
N GLU A 114 12.41 -2.57 -10.01
CA GLU A 114 13.43 -3.53 -10.38
C GLU A 114 13.69 -4.46 -9.19
N TRP A 115 13.47 -5.76 -9.39
CA TRP A 115 13.60 -6.76 -8.36
C TRP A 115 14.84 -7.62 -8.57
N GLN A 116 15.56 -7.88 -7.47
CA GLN A 116 16.66 -8.82 -7.41
C GLN A 116 16.45 -9.74 -6.21
N GLU A 117 16.47 -11.05 -6.45
CA GLU A 117 16.27 -12.07 -5.41
C GLU A 117 17.42 -13.05 -5.42
N GLN A 118 18.06 -13.21 -4.25
CA GLN A 118 19.11 -14.20 -4.04
C GLN A 118 18.90 -14.92 -2.71
N GLY A 119 18.39 -16.14 -2.77
CA GLY A 119 18.07 -16.92 -1.58
C GLY A 119 17.01 -16.24 -0.71
N GLN A 120 17.40 -15.71 0.41
CA GLN A 120 16.51 -15.03 1.35
C GLN A 120 16.55 -13.52 1.23
N GLU A 121 17.50 -12.98 0.51
CA GLU A 121 17.64 -11.55 0.28
C GLU A 121 16.79 -11.14 -0.92
N VAL A 122 16.02 -10.07 -0.74
CA VAL A 122 15.23 -9.45 -1.80
C VAL A 122 15.55 -7.97 -1.80
N ILE A 123 15.91 -7.46 -2.96
CA ILE A 123 16.18 -6.05 -3.19
C ILE A 123 15.17 -5.55 -4.20
N CYS A 124 14.50 -4.45 -3.87
CA CYS A 124 13.62 -3.75 -4.79
C CYS A 124 14.10 -2.31 -4.95
N ARG A 125 14.49 -1.95 -6.17
CA ARG A 125 14.77 -0.56 -6.55
C ARG A 125 13.50 0.04 -7.15
N ILE A 126 13.13 1.23 -6.68
CA ILE A 126 11.93 1.93 -7.10
C ILE A 126 12.35 3.31 -7.62
N THR A 127 11.98 3.61 -8.87
CA THR A 127 12.32 4.87 -9.54
C THR A 127 11.07 5.66 -9.87
N HIS A 128 10.97 6.87 -9.35
CA HIS A 128 9.90 7.82 -9.62
C HIS A 128 10.48 9.17 -10.07
N GLN A 129 10.07 9.66 -11.24
CA GLN A 129 10.52 10.95 -11.80
C GLN A 129 12.06 11.11 -11.81
N GLY A 130 12.79 10.04 -12.17
CA GLY A 130 14.24 10.04 -12.26
C GLY A 130 14.98 9.92 -10.92
N GLN A 131 14.30 9.88 -9.80
CA GLN A 131 14.85 9.62 -8.48
C GLN A 131 14.60 8.18 -8.06
N SER A 132 15.61 7.51 -7.51
CA SER A 132 15.54 6.10 -7.11
C SER A 132 15.76 5.92 -5.62
N MET A 133 15.03 5.00 -5.05
CA MET A 133 15.27 4.46 -3.70
C MET A 133 15.36 2.94 -3.75
N THR A 134 15.92 2.34 -2.71
CA THR A 134 16.08 0.88 -2.61
C THR A 134 15.56 0.37 -1.28
N VAL A 135 14.87 -0.76 -1.33
CA VAL A 135 14.43 -1.51 -0.14
C VAL A 135 15.15 -2.85 -0.13
N HIS A 136 15.92 -3.12 0.91
CA HIS A 136 16.56 -4.40 1.17
C HIS A 136 15.74 -5.18 2.18
N LEU A 137 15.31 -6.38 1.83
CA LEU A 137 14.46 -7.23 2.62
C LEU A 137 15.12 -8.57 2.86
N LYS A 138 15.02 -9.10 4.08
CA LYS A 138 15.55 -10.40 4.43
C LYS A 138 14.46 -11.31 4.96
N LYS A 139 14.15 -12.38 4.21
CA LYS A 139 13.23 -13.43 4.63
C LYS A 139 13.85 -14.24 5.79
N SER A 140 13.04 -14.75 6.71
CA SER A 140 13.55 -15.58 7.82
C SER A 140 14.03 -16.95 7.33
N LYS A 141 15.13 -17.46 7.91
CA LYS A 141 15.70 -18.78 7.57
C LYS A 141 14.77 -19.96 7.87
N SER A 142 13.96 -19.83 8.94
CA SER A 142 13.02 -20.88 9.37
C SER A 142 11.65 -20.24 9.61
N PRO A 143 10.93 -19.86 8.54
CA PRO A 143 9.70 -19.14 8.69
C PRO A 143 8.59 -20.06 9.20
N ARG A 144 8.14 -19.85 10.43
CA ARG A 144 6.81 -20.30 10.83
C ARG A 144 5.79 -19.43 10.13
N SER A 145 4.96 -20.02 9.29
CA SER A 145 3.87 -19.31 8.65
C SER A 145 2.57 -19.53 9.41
N PHE A 146 1.70 -18.52 9.41
CA PHE A 146 0.34 -18.62 9.90
C PHE A 146 -0.62 -18.11 8.83
N TYR A 147 -1.81 -18.68 8.79
CA TYR A 147 -2.85 -18.26 7.86
C TYR A 147 -3.64 -17.09 8.45
N LEU A 148 -3.77 -16.03 7.66
CA LEU A 148 -4.62 -14.90 7.98
C LEU A 148 -5.77 -14.81 6.99
N ASN A 149 -7.00 -14.69 7.52
CA ASN A 149 -8.18 -14.40 6.74
C ASN A 149 -8.90 -13.21 7.37
N SER A 150 -9.01 -12.12 6.62
CA SER A 150 -9.62 -10.88 7.09
C SER A 150 -11.11 -11.00 7.43
N HIS A 151 -11.79 -12.05 6.99
CA HIS A 151 -13.16 -12.34 7.42
C HIS A 151 -13.30 -12.55 8.94
N HIS A 152 -12.24 -12.95 9.60
CA HIS A 152 -12.20 -13.10 11.07
C HIS A 152 -11.91 -11.80 11.81
N LEU A 153 -11.64 -10.71 11.09
CA LEU A 153 -11.38 -9.40 11.68
C LEU A 153 -12.63 -8.52 11.66
N PRO A 154 -12.80 -7.65 12.66
CA PRO A 154 -13.89 -6.67 12.63
C PRO A 154 -13.82 -5.81 11.36
N THR A 155 -14.93 -5.67 10.65
CA THR A 155 -15.00 -4.90 9.39
C THR A 155 -14.57 -3.43 9.56
N SER A 156 -14.71 -2.88 10.78
CA SER A 156 -14.23 -1.53 11.10
C SER A 156 -12.72 -1.37 10.99
N MET A 157 -11.95 -2.46 11.20
CA MET A 157 -10.48 -2.46 11.06
C MET A 157 -10.02 -2.50 9.60
N LEU A 158 -10.89 -2.96 8.70
CA LEU A 158 -10.58 -3.14 7.28
C LEU A 158 -11.07 -1.97 6.42
N LYS A 159 -11.82 -1.04 7.01
CA LYS A 159 -12.39 0.08 6.26
C LYS A 159 -11.32 1.08 5.87
N ILE A 160 -11.25 1.35 4.58
CA ILE A 160 -10.42 2.39 3.99
C ILE A 160 -11.32 3.53 3.52
N ARG A 161 -10.92 4.77 3.81
CA ARG A 161 -11.54 5.97 3.27
C ARG A 161 -10.52 6.72 2.45
N GLN A 162 -10.88 7.06 1.24
CA GLN A 162 -10.09 7.94 0.37
C GLN A 162 -10.90 9.16 -0.04
N THR A 163 -10.21 10.24 -0.36
CA THR A 163 -10.81 11.44 -0.93
C THR A 163 -10.07 11.78 -2.21
N TRP A 164 -10.79 11.78 -3.32
CA TRP A 164 -10.24 12.12 -4.62
C TRP A 164 -11.20 13.07 -5.34
N LYS A 165 -10.71 14.21 -5.80
CA LYS A 165 -11.51 15.22 -6.53
C LYS A 165 -12.87 15.52 -5.86
N SER A 166 -12.85 15.77 -4.53
CA SER A 166 -14.04 16.08 -3.71
C SER A 166 -15.06 14.95 -3.53
N VAL A 167 -14.76 13.75 -3.98
CA VAL A 167 -15.56 12.54 -3.75
C VAL A 167 -14.90 11.72 -2.63
N HIS A 168 -15.73 11.22 -1.70
CA HIS A 168 -15.28 10.31 -0.67
C HIS A 168 -15.61 8.87 -1.07
N TYR A 169 -14.60 8.03 -1.08
CA TYR A 169 -14.68 6.60 -1.36
C TYR A 169 -14.51 5.84 -0.05
N GLN A 170 -15.35 4.84 0.19
CA GLN A 170 -15.23 3.96 1.34
C GLN A 170 -15.37 2.50 0.89
N PHE A 171 -14.40 1.67 1.23
CA PHE A 171 -14.38 0.25 0.87
C PHE A 171 -13.63 -0.55 1.93
N SER A 172 -13.78 -1.89 1.89
CA SER A 172 -13.14 -2.81 2.83
C SER A 172 -12.59 -4.00 2.06
N PRO A 173 -11.30 -3.99 1.69
CA PRO A 173 -10.68 -5.11 1.01
C PRO A 173 -10.73 -6.38 1.87
N GLN A 174 -10.85 -7.53 1.21
CA GLN A 174 -10.82 -8.83 1.85
C GLN A 174 -9.51 -9.53 1.49
N PHE A 175 -8.76 -9.90 2.50
CA PHE A 175 -7.45 -10.54 2.36
C PHE A 175 -7.48 -11.95 2.94
N ARG A 176 -6.78 -12.88 2.26
CA ARG A 176 -6.43 -14.19 2.78
C ARG A 176 -5.10 -14.65 2.23
N GLY A 177 -4.24 -15.15 3.11
CA GLY A 177 -2.90 -15.58 2.74
C GLY A 177 -2.12 -16.14 3.91
N TYR A 178 -0.95 -16.68 3.61
CA TYR A 178 0.00 -17.14 4.61
C TYR A 178 1.03 -16.04 4.86
N LEU A 179 1.26 -15.74 6.12
CA LEU A 179 2.24 -14.76 6.57
C LEU A 179 3.39 -15.49 7.25
N SER A 180 4.61 -15.15 6.89
CA SER A 180 5.82 -15.61 7.58
C SER A 180 6.62 -14.40 8.08
N LYS A 181 7.38 -14.61 9.15
CA LYS A 181 8.20 -13.55 9.75
C LYS A 181 9.23 -13.05 8.76
N LEU A 182 9.33 -11.74 8.60
CA LEU A 182 10.43 -11.08 7.91
C LEU A 182 11.52 -10.77 8.93
N ALA A 183 12.78 -11.09 8.60
CA ALA A 183 13.89 -10.87 9.52
C ALA A 183 14.31 -9.39 9.56
N GLN A 184 14.32 -8.71 8.40
CA GLN A 184 14.87 -7.36 8.28
C GLN A 184 14.25 -6.61 7.10
N ALA A 185 14.16 -5.28 7.22
CA ALA A 185 13.85 -4.37 6.14
C ALA A 185 14.68 -3.10 6.31
N GLU A 186 15.44 -2.73 5.30
CA GLU A 186 16.28 -1.54 5.27
C GLU A 186 15.95 -0.65 4.09
N TRP A 187 15.99 0.66 4.29
CA TRP A 187 15.69 1.66 3.28
C TRP A 187 16.94 2.45 2.94
N GLN A 188 17.15 2.70 1.66
CA GLN A 188 18.27 3.51 1.16
C GLN A 188 17.77 4.52 0.13
N ASN A 189 18.34 5.72 0.17
CA ASN A 189 18.08 6.79 -0.81
C ASN A 189 16.60 7.17 -0.97
N THR A 190 15.83 7.18 0.11
CA THR A 190 14.39 7.48 0.07
C THR A 190 14.08 8.92 -0.31
N GLN A 191 15.05 9.80 -0.26
CA GLN A 191 15.02 11.25 -0.43
C GLN A 191 13.92 11.74 -1.39
N SER A 192 13.02 12.54 -0.90
CA SER A 192 12.00 13.27 -1.66
C SER A 192 10.88 12.44 -2.29
N ILE A 193 11.06 11.16 -2.56
CA ILE A 193 10.05 10.32 -3.22
C ILE A 193 9.22 9.49 -2.25
N PHE A 194 9.76 9.16 -1.07
CA PHE A 194 9.08 8.39 -0.04
C PHE A 194 9.58 8.77 1.37
N PRO A 195 8.78 8.63 2.44
CA PRO A 195 9.25 8.87 3.81
C PRO A 195 10.45 7.97 4.16
N ASP A 196 11.42 8.53 4.88
CA ASP A 196 12.62 7.80 5.28
C ASP A 196 12.34 6.87 6.47
N PHE A 197 11.80 5.70 6.19
CA PHE A 197 11.51 4.69 7.20
C PHE A 197 12.74 4.08 7.90
N SER A 198 13.98 4.37 7.44
CA SER A 198 15.19 4.03 8.19
C SER A 198 15.24 4.72 9.56
N ARG A 199 14.54 5.87 9.68
CA ARG A 199 14.43 6.71 10.89
C ARG A 199 13.21 6.35 11.76
N ALA A 200 12.38 5.40 11.33
CA ALA A 200 11.22 4.92 12.07
C ALA A 200 11.56 3.64 12.87
N LYS A 201 10.85 3.41 13.97
CA LYS A 201 11.05 2.19 14.75
C LYS A 201 10.41 1.01 14.04
N TYR A 202 11.23 0.11 13.51
CA TYR A 202 10.79 -1.15 12.93
C TYR A 202 10.09 -2.04 13.97
N ILE A 203 8.96 -2.59 13.58
CA ILE A 203 8.19 -3.56 14.36
C ILE A 203 8.19 -4.88 13.59
N GLN A 204 7.65 -5.95 14.19
CA GLN A 204 7.54 -7.23 13.51
C GLN A 204 6.81 -7.09 12.17
N SER A 205 7.50 -7.48 11.10
CA SER A 205 7.02 -7.43 9.72
C SER A 205 6.92 -8.81 9.11
N PHE A 206 6.26 -8.92 7.96
CA PHE A 206 5.89 -10.19 7.37
C PHE A 206 6.19 -10.24 5.88
N TYR A 207 6.62 -11.41 5.43
CA TYR A 207 6.58 -11.84 4.04
C TYR A 207 5.31 -12.65 3.80
N VAL A 208 4.65 -12.40 2.69
CA VAL A 208 3.42 -13.06 2.25
C VAL A 208 3.71 -13.74 0.91
N PRO A 209 4.08 -15.03 0.90
CA PRO A 209 4.50 -15.72 -0.32
C PRO A 209 3.37 -15.92 -1.33
N LYS A 210 2.13 -15.91 -0.84
CA LYS A 210 0.93 -16.02 -1.67
C LYS A 210 -0.28 -15.46 -0.93
N PHE A 211 -1.03 -14.62 -1.63
CA PHE A 211 -2.29 -14.12 -1.12
C PHE A 211 -3.38 -14.05 -2.20
N ASN A 212 -4.63 -13.99 -1.73
CA ASN A 212 -5.78 -13.55 -2.50
C ASN A 212 -6.34 -12.29 -1.83
N LEU A 213 -6.57 -11.27 -2.63
CA LEU A 213 -7.10 -9.99 -2.19
C LEU A 213 -8.32 -9.64 -3.07
N VAL A 214 -9.42 -9.26 -2.45
CA VAL A 214 -10.62 -8.80 -3.16
C VAL A 214 -10.87 -7.35 -2.82
N PHE A 215 -10.85 -6.50 -3.84
CA PHE A 215 -11.27 -5.10 -3.73
C PHE A 215 -12.74 -5.00 -4.15
N PRO A 216 -13.66 -4.74 -3.19
CA PRO A 216 -15.07 -4.57 -3.49
C PRO A 216 -15.33 -3.22 -4.15
N GLU A 217 -16.54 -3.02 -4.63
CA GLU A 217 -17.02 -1.70 -5.05
C GLU A 217 -16.96 -0.70 -3.88
N ALA A 218 -16.53 0.52 -4.17
CA ALA A 218 -16.49 1.59 -3.17
C ALA A 218 -17.87 2.24 -3.03
N LYS A 219 -18.27 2.51 -1.78
CA LYS A 219 -19.40 3.39 -1.48
C LYS A 219 -18.95 4.83 -1.67
N LEU A 220 -19.69 5.58 -2.48
CA LEU A 220 -19.42 6.97 -2.78
C LEU A 220 -20.27 7.89 -1.90
N HIS A 221 -19.65 8.89 -1.33
CA HIS A 221 -20.32 9.95 -0.57
C HIS A 221 -19.88 11.30 -1.16
N LYS A 222 -20.80 12.04 -1.73
CA LYS A 222 -20.57 13.45 -2.12
C LYS A 222 -20.52 14.32 -0.84
N LYS A 223 -19.62 15.30 -0.85
CA LYS A 223 -19.64 16.37 0.15
C LYS A 223 -20.91 17.18 0.02
#